data_8823abec3cf4d655feaa5d8e1ae8ff7e
#
_entry.id   8823abec3cf4d655feaa5d8e1ae8ff7e
#
_cell.length_a   1.000
_cell.length_b   1.000
_cell.length_c   1.000
_cell.angle_alpha   90.00
_cell.angle_beta   90.00
_cell.angle_gamma   90.00
#
_symmetry.space_group_name_H-M   'P 1'
#
loop_
_entity.id
_entity.type
_entity.pdbx_description
1 polymer ?
#
loop_
_entity_poly.entity_id
_entity_poly.type
_entity_poly.pdbx_seq_one_letter_code
_entity_poly.pdbx_strand_id
1 'polypeptide(L)'
;LDGIIKQLENVQIGKTAPEFSLPDTAGVSVSLSDFRGKYVLLDFWASWCPPCRRENPNVVKAFNEYKDKNFTIIGISLDKDKSKWLKAIADDNLTWTHLSDLKYWDSEIPALYGVRGIPANVLLDPDGVIIAKNITGEDLHQKLKEVIK
;
A
#
# COMPACT_ATOMS: atom_id res chain seq x y z
N LEU A 1 23.85 7.19 -4.70
CA LEU A 1 23.44 8.16 -3.68
C LEU A 1 22.41 9.15 -4.21
N ASP A 2 22.69 9.75 -5.37
CA ASP A 2 21.77 10.74 -5.95
C ASP A 2 20.40 10.14 -6.28
N GLY A 3 20.34 8.89 -6.76
CA GLY A 3 19.10 8.21 -7.06
C GLY A 3 18.26 7.97 -5.82
N ILE A 4 18.90 7.63 -4.70
CA ILE A 4 18.22 7.40 -3.42
C ILE A 4 17.63 8.70 -2.87
N ILE A 5 18.37 9.78 -2.91
CA ILE A 5 17.92 11.09 -2.45
C ILE A 5 16.72 11.54 -3.26
N LYS A 6 16.77 11.38 -4.58
CA LYS A 6 15.68 11.75 -5.47
C LYS A 6 14.42 10.94 -5.20
N GLN A 7 14.56 9.62 -4.94
CA GLN A 7 13.42 8.76 -4.59
C GLN A 7 12.77 9.21 -3.28
N LEU A 8 13.59 9.53 -2.26
CA LEU A 8 13.08 10.01 -0.98
C LEU A 8 12.36 11.35 -1.12
N GLU A 9 12.86 12.24 -1.97
CA GLU A 9 12.23 13.54 -2.25
C GLU A 9 10.85 13.35 -2.89
N ASN A 10 10.70 12.36 -3.79
CA ASN A 10 9.44 12.11 -4.48
C ASN A 10 8.34 11.56 -3.58
N VAL A 11 8.69 11.04 -2.41
CA VAL A 11 7.72 10.43 -1.48
C VAL A 11 7.63 11.16 -0.15
N GLN A 12 8.01 12.42 -0.12
CA GLN A 12 7.84 13.24 1.07
C GLN A 12 6.38 13.64 1.27
N ILE A 13 5.99 13.82 2.52
CA ILE A 13 4.67 14.34 2.88
C ILE A 13 4.48 15.69 2.19
N GLY A 14 3.33 15.89 1.56
CA GLY A 14 2.99 17.08 0.80
C GLY A 14 3.27 16.97 -0.69
N LYS A 15 3.92 15.92 -1.15
CA LYS A 15 4.17 15.66 -2.56
C LYS A 15 3.11 14.75 -3.15
N THR A 16 2.83 14.90 -4.45
CA THR A 16 1.97 13.95 -5.16
C THR A 16 2.69 12.61 -5.27
N ALA A 17 1.99 11.53 -4.92
CA ALA A 17 2.56 10.19 -4.99
C ALA A 17 2.91 9.83 -6.43
N PRO A 18 4.07 9.18 -6.67
CA PRO A 18 4.44 8.74 -8.01
C PRO A 18 3.40 7.80 -8.61
N GLU A 19 3.04 8.05 -9.87
CA GLU A 19 2.11 7.18 -10.60
C GLU A 19 2.76 5.83 -10.92
N PHE A 20 1.94 4.78 -10.92
CA PHE A 20 2.38 3.45 -11.33
C PHE A 20 1.19 2.66 -11.88
N SER A 21 1.50 1.58 -12.58
CA SER A 21 0.52 0.59 -13.01
C SER A 21 1.10 -0.79 -12.73
N LEU A 22 0.29 -1.67 -12.15
CA LEU A 22 0.66 -3.04 -11.84
C LEU A 22 -0.52 -3.98 -12.12
N PRO A 23 -0.26 -5.25 -12.44
CA PRO A 23 -1.35 -6.22 -12.59
C PRO A 23 -1.99 -6.57 -11.24
N ASP A 24 -3.30 -6.77 -11.27
CA ASP A 24 -4.03 -7.30 -10.12
C ASP A 24 -3.97 -8.83 -10.09
N THR A 25 -4.74 -9.47 -9.21
CA THR A 25 -4.74 -10.93 -9.07
C THR A 25 -5.24 -11.66 -10.31
N ALA A 26 -5.99 -10.97 -11.16
CA ALA A 26 -6.48 -11.52 -12.44
C ALA A 26 -5.58 -11.16 -13.63
N GLY A 27 -4.47 -10.46 -13.38
CA GLY A 27 -3.54 -10.03 -14.42
C GLY A 27 -3.98 -8.76 -15.15
N VAL A 28 -5.01 -8.07 -14.67
CA VAL A 28 -5.50 -6.82 -15.26
C VAL A 28 -4.70 -5.65 -14.70
N SER A 29 -4.20 -4.77 -15.59
CA SER A 29 -3.43 -3.60 -15.20
C SER A 29 -4.30 -2.59 -14.44
N VAL A 30 -3.81 -2.15 -13.29
CA VAL A 30 -4.46 -1.16 -12.43
C VAL A 30 -3.49 -0.03 -12.18
N SER A 31 -3.94 1.20 -12.33
CA SER A 31 -3.12 2.40 -12.11
C SER A 31 -3.52 3.10 -10.83
N LEU A 32 -2.55 3.70 -10.14
CA LEU A 32 -2.82 4.47 -8.93
C LEU A 32 -3.86 5.57 -9.19
N SER A 33 -3.75 6.25 -10.33
CA SER A 33 -4.67 7.33 -10.71
C SER A 33 -6.13 6.88 -10.84
N ASP A 34 -6.40 5.58 -10.98
CA ASP A 34 -7.76 5.04 -11.01
C ASP A 34 -8.51 5.28 -9.69
N PHE A 35 -7.79 5.58 -8.62
CA PHE A 35 -8.34 5.75 -7.27
C PHE A 35 -8.41 7.22 -6.82
N ARG A 36 -8.20 8.17 -7.74
CA ARG A 36 -8.37 9.60 -7.42
C ARG A 36 -9.78 9.85 -6.90
N GLY A 37 -9.89 10.74 -5.93
CA GLY A 37 -11.16 11.03 -5.26
C GLY A 37 -11.36 10.29 -3.96
N LYS A 38 -10.47 9.35 -3.63
CA LYS A 38 -10.53 8.58 -2.38
C LYS A 38 -9.24 8.74 -1.58
N TYR A 39 -9.35 8.62 -0.26
CA TYR A 39 -8.17 8.35 0.57
C TYR A 39 -7.68 6.95 0.27
N VAL A 40 -6.38 6.79 0.03
CA VAL A 40 -5.77 5.51 -0.35
C VAL A 40 -4.60 5.21 0.57
N LEU A 41 -4.62 4.02 1.18
CA LEU A 41 -3.45 3.50 1.88
C LEU A 41 -2.74 2.54 0.94
N LEU A 42 -1.53 2.89 0.53
CA LEU A 42 -0.65 1.98 -0.21
C LEU A 42 0.09 1.13 0.81
N ASP A 43 -0.20 -0.16 0.84
CA ASP A 43 0.35 -1.10 1.81
C ASP A 43 1.34 -2.05 1.14
N PHE A 44 2.62 -1.87 1.42
CA PHE A 44 3.71 -2.72 0.90
C PHE A 44 3.91 -3.90 1.84
N TRP A 45 3.73 -5.10 1.35
CA TRP A 45 3.74 -6.32 2.15
C TRP A 45 4.16 -7.53 1.33
N ALA A 46 4.23 -8.69 1.96
CA ALA A 46 4.41 -9.97 1.26
C ALA A 46 3.87 -11.10 2.11
N SER A 47 3.53 -12.20 1.46
CA SER A 47 3.05 -13.41 2.15
C SER A 47 4.10 -14.01 3.07
N TRP A 48 5.38 -13.83 2.74
CA TRP A 48 6.52 -14.39 3.48
C TRP A 48 7.04 -13.45 4.59
N CYS A 49 6.36 -12.35 4.85
CA CYS A 49 6.80 -11.33 5.81
C CYS A 49 6.04 -11.47 7.13
N PRO A 50 6.65 -12.05 8.19
CA PRO A 50 5.93 -12.24 9.46
C PRO A 50 5.41 -10.96 10.09
N PRO A 51 6.16 -9.83 10.17
CA PRO A 51 5.60 -8.59 10.70
C PRO A 51 4.41 -8.08 9.89
N CYS A 52 4.44 -8.23 8.55
CA CYS A 52 3.32 -7.84 7.69
C CYS A 52 2.08 -8.66 8.03
N ARG A 53 2.24 -9.97 8.21
CA ARG A 53 1.13 -10.87 8.53
C ARG A 53 0.55 -10.56 9.92
N ARG A 54 1.40 -10.20 10.87
CA ARG A 54 0.94 -9.80 12.22
C ARG A 54 0.16 -8.50 12.21
N GLU A 55 0.52 -7.57 11.34
CA GLU A 55 -0.18 -6.28 11.22
C GLU A 55 -1.51 -6.41 10.44
N ASN A 56 -1.65 -7.40 9.56
CA ASN A 56 -2.81 -7.53 8.69
C ASN A 56 -4.17 -7.50 9.41
N PRO A 57 -4.38 -8.16 10.57
CA PRO A 57 -5.66 -8.02 11.27
C PRO A 57 -5.99 -6.57 11.65
N ASN A 58 -4.99 -5.78 12.01
CA ASN A 58 -5.18 -4.37 12.32
C ASN A 58 -5.56 -3.56 11.07
N VAL A 59 -4.96 -3.88 9.93
CA VAL A 59 -5.28 -3.24 8.65
C VAL A 59 -6.70 -3.59 8.20
N VAL A 60 -7.11 -4.86 8.37
CA VAL A 60 -8.48 -5.31 8.09
C VAL A 60 -9.49 -4.51 8.92
N LYS A 61 -9.20 -4.34 10.20
CA LYS A 61 -10.07 -3.56 11.10
C LYS A 61 -10.22 -2.12 10.59
N ALA A 62 -9.13 -1.49 10.19
CA ALA A 62 -9.15 -0.13 9.64
C ALA A 62 -9.96 -0.06 8.35
N PHE A 63 -9.77 -1.03 7.45
CA PHE A 63 -10.50 -1.09 6.20
C PHE A 63 -12.01 -1.20 6.44
N ASN A 64 -12.42 -2.12 7.29
CA ASN A 64 -13.84 -2.33 7.59
C ASN A 64 -14.48 -1.10 8.22
N GLU A 65 -13.74 -0.34 9.00
CA GLU A 65 -14.26 0.87 9.65
C GLU A 65 -14.43 2.04 8.68
N TYR A 66 -13.52 2.18 7.68
CA TYR A 66 -13.49 3.38 6.84
C TYR A 66 -13.85 3.14 5.37
N LYS A 67 -14.03 1.90 4.91
CA LYS A 67 -14.27 1.60 3.48
C LYS A 67 -15.49 2.33 2.89
N ASP A 68 -16.49 2.61 3.70
CA ASP A 68 -17.70 3.32 3.26
C ASP A 68 -17.58 4.84 3.44
N LYS A 69 -16.42 5.33 3.83
CA LYS A 69 -16.13 6.75 4.09
C LYS A 69 -15.11 7.31 3.11
N ASN A 70 -15.20 6.88 1.85
CA ASN A 70 -14.32 7.33 0.78
C ASN A 70 -12.86 6.94 1.01
N PHE A 71 -12.65 5.72 1.49
CA PHE A 71 -11.32 5.17 1.80
C PHE A 71 -11.17 3.80 1.16
N THR A 72 -9.98 3.53 0.62
CA THR A 72 -9.63 2.18 0.17
C THR A 72 -8.16 1.90 0.45
N ILE A 73 -7.79 0.64 0.31
CA ILE A 73 -6.41 0.18 0.45
C ILE A 73 -5.99 -0.46 -0.87
N ILE A 74 -4.75 -0.23 -1.27
CA ILE A 74 -4.12 -0.95 -2.37
C ILE A 74 -2.93 -1.70 -1.77
N GLY A 75 -3.02 -3.04 -1.76
CA GLY A 75 -1.92 -3.88 -1.32
C GLY A 75 -0.93 -4.08 -2.44
N ILE A 76 0.32 -3.72 -2.23
CA ILE A 76 1.40 -3.93 -3.20
C ILE A 76 2.31 -5.00 -2.65
N SER A 77 2.29 -6.17 -3.29
CA SER A 77 3.01 -7.35 -2.80
C SER A 77 4.41 -7.46 -3.40
N LEU A 78 5.37 -7.79 -2.54
CA LEU A 78 6.72 -8.15 -2.94
C LEU A 78 6.90 -9.67 -3.03
N ASP A 79 5.84 -10.38 -3.34
CA ASP A 79 5.90 -11.82 -3.57
C ASP A 79 6.51 -12.14 -4.94
N LYS A 80 7.05 -13.33 -5.09
CA LYS A 80 7.47 -13.88 -6.37
C LYS A 80 6.66 -15.11 -6.75
N ASP A 81 5.92 -15.70 -5.80
CA ASP A 81 5.10 -16.88 -6.00
C ASP A 81 3.63 -16.48 -5.91
N LYS A 82 2.92 -16.54 -7.03
CA LYS A 82 1.53 -16.11 -7.11
C LYS A 82 0.62 -16.94 -6.20
N SER A 83 0.83 -18.24 -6.10
CA SER A 83 -0.02 -19.11 -5.28
C SER A 83 0.08 -18.75 -3.79
N LYS A 84 1.28 -18.46 -3.31
CA LYS A 84 1.49 -18.03 -1.92
C LYS A 84 0.87 -16.66 -1.64
N TRP A 85 0.97 -15.76 -2.59
CA TRP A 85 0.34 -14.44 -2.50
C TRP A 85 -1.18 -14.55 -2.39
N LEU A 86 -1.81 -15.31 -3.30
CA LEU A 86 -3.26 -15.51 -3.28
C LEU A 86 -3.72 -16.21 -2.01
N LYS A 87 -2.96 -17.19 -1.53
CA LYS A 87 -3.28 -17.89 -0.29
C LYS A 87 -3.26 -16.94 0.91
N ALA A 88 -2.25 -16.09 1.01
CA ALA A 88 -2.14 -15.13 2.11
C ALA A 88 -3.30 -14.11 2.09
N ILE A 89 -3.68 -13.63 0.91
CA ILE A 89 -4.83 -12.74 0.75
C ILE A 89 -6.10 -13.41 1.32
N ALA A 90 -6.32 -14.67 0.98
CA ALA A 90 -7.49 -15.41 1.45
C ALA A 90 -7.41 -15.70 2.95
N ASP A 91 -6.26 -16.18 3.42
CA ASP A 91 -6.07 -16.55 4.83
C ASP A 91 -6.24 -15.35 5.78
N ASP A 92 -5.79 -14.18 5.37
CA ASP A 92 -5.83 -12.97 6.18
C ASP A 92 -7.08 -12.10 5.90
N ASN A 93 -7.96 -12.53 5.00
CA ASN A 93 -9.20 -11.80 4.64
C ASN A 93 -8.93 -10.38 4.15
N LEU A 94 -7.97 -10.24 3.25
CA LEU A 94 -7.58 -8.95 2.70
C LEU A 94 -8.47 -8.64 1.48
N THR A 95 -9.59 -7.97 1.70
CA THR A 95 -10.66 -7.83 0.69
C THR A 95 -10.54 -6.61 -0.22
N TRP A 96 -9.42 -5.91 -0.18
CA TRP A 96 -9.16 -4.75 -1.03
C TRP A 96 -8.38 -5.14 -2.29
N THR A 97 -8.08 -4.15 -3.12
CA THR A 97 -7.32 -4.35 -4.36
C THR A 97 -5.88 -4.76 -4.06
N HIS A 98 -5.41 -5.81 -4.72
CA HIS A 98 -4.06 -6.33 -4.56
C HIS A 98 -3.33 -6.34 -5.88
N LEU A 99 -2.13 -5.78 -5.90
CA LEU A 99 -1.29 -5.61 -7.08
C LEU A 99 0.10 -6.21 -6.83
N SER A 100 0.67 -6.83 -7.85
CA SER A 100 2.05 -7.31 -7.80
C SER A 100 2.55 -7.63 -9.20
N ASP A 101 3.81 -7.33 -9.47
CA ASP A 101 4.48 -7.81 -10.69
C ASP A 101 5.22 -9.13 -10.44
N LEU A 102 5.18 -9.64 -9.22
CA LEU A 102 5.81 -10.91 -8.81
C LEU A 102 7.33 -10.93 -9.02
N LYS A 103 7.95 -9.78 -8.90
CA LYS A 103 9.40 -9.61 -9.12
C LYS A 103 10.19 -9.49 -7.82
N TYR A 104 9.54 -9.70 -6.67
CA TYR A 104 10.20 -9.59 -5.37
C TYR A 104 10.81 -8.18 -5.25
N TRP A 105 12.04 -8.05 -4.76
CA TRP A 105 12.71 -6.75 -4.64
C TRP A 105 13.20 -6.19 -6.00
N ASP A 106 13.08 -6.96 -7.07
CA ASP A 106 13.39 -6.46 -8.43
C ASP A 106 12.26 -5.62 -9.02
N SER A 107 11.11 -5.55 -8.34
CA SER A 107 10.04 -4.63 -8.72
C SER A 107 10.51 -3.18 -8.62
N GLU A 108 10.15 -2.35 -9.60
CA GLU A 108 10.50 -0.93 -9.60
C GLU A 108 9.68 -0.13 -8.59
N ILE A 109 8.52 -0.61 -8.16
CA ILE A 109 7.60 0.16 -7.34
C ILE A 109 8.12 0.40 -5.92
N PRO A 110 8.66 -0.59 -5.20
CA PRO A 110 9.28 -0.30 -3.89
C PRO A 110 10.38 0.75 -3.98
N ALA A 111 11.26 0.64 -4.98
CA ALA A 111 12.33 1.61 -5.17
C ALA A 111 11.78 3.01 -5.47
N LEU A 112 10.73 3.10 -6.30
CA LEU A 112 10.08 4.36 -6.66
C LEU A 112 9.55 5.08 -5.41
N TYR A 113 9.08 4.33 -4.42
CA TYR A 113 8.54 4.87 -3.17
C TYR A 113 9.56 4.90 -2.02
N GLY A 114 10.83 4.59 -2.30
CA GLY A 114 11.85 4.57 -1.28
C GLY A 114 11.69 3.46 -0.24
N VAL A 115 10.96 2.40 -0.58
CA VAL A 115 10.69 1.28 0.32
C VAL A 115 11.86 0.30 0.29
N ARG A 116 12.50 0.10 1.44
CA ARG A 116 13.65 -0.80 1.58
C ARG A 116 13.38 -1.95 2.53
N GLY A 117 12.29 -1.90 3.24
CA GLY A 117 11.86 -2.94 4.16
C GLY A 117 10.35 -2.94 4.26
N ILE A 118 9.76 -4.05 4.64
CA ILE A 118 8.33 -4.19 4.83
C ILE A 118 8.04 -4.75 6.22
N PRO A 119 6.90 -4.40 6.84
CA PRO A 119 5.80 -3.61 6.26
C PRO A 119 6.18 -2.13 6.10
N ALA A 120 5.61 -1.51 5.07
CA ALA A 120 5.73 -0.08 4.84
C ALA A 120 4.42 0.39 4.23
N ASN A 121 4.04 1.64 4.46
CA ASN A 121 2.84 2.17 3.84
C ASN A 121 2.92 3.67 3.62
N VAL A 122 2.04 4.15 2.74
CA VAL A 122 1.91 5.56 2.41
C VAL A 122 0.42 5.87 2.34
N LEU A 123 -0.04 6.89 3.06
CA LEU A 123 -1.43 7.33 3.02
C LEU A 123 -1.57 8.55 2.11
N LEU A 124 -2.50 8.46 1.16
CA LEU A 124 -2.78 9.51 0.17
C LEU A 124 -4.14 10.13 0.42
N ASP A 125 -4.24 11.45 0.20
CA ASP A 125 -5.53 12.13 0.19
C ASP A 125 -6.25 11.93 -1.16
N PRO A 126 -7.49 12.44 -1.34
CA PRO A 126 -8.22 12.26 -2.60
C PRO A 126 -7.55 12.86 -3.83
N ASP A 127 -6.64 13.80 -3.67
CA ASP A 127 -5.87 14.38 -4.77
C ASP A 127 -4.59 13.60 -5.06
N GLY A 128 -4.32 12.54 -4.31
CA GLY A 128 -3.12 11.73 -4.47
C GLY A 128 -1.89 12.29 -3.78
N VAL A 129 -2.08 13.23 -2.86
CA VAL A 129 -0.98 13.84 -2.10
C VAL A 129 -0.66 12.98 -0.88
N ILE A 130 0.62 12.75 -0.63
CA ILE A 130 1.09 11.96 0.51
C ILE A 130 0.85 12.75 1.80
N ILE A 131 0.08 12.21 2.73
CA ILE A 131 -0.24 12.86 4.00
C ILE A 131 0.31 12.13 5.23
N ALA A 132 0.73 10.87 5.07
CA ALA A 132 1.39 10.11 6.14
C ALA A 132 2.18 8.95 5.56
N LYS A 133 3.16 8.44 6.31
CA LYS A 133 3.99 7.30 5.90
C LYS A 133 4.25 6.39 7.11
N ASN A 134 4.29 5.08 6.84
CA ASN A 134 4.69 4.07 7.82
C ASN A 134 3.89 4.13 9.12
N ILE A 135 2.57 4.28 8.98
CA ILE A 135 1.66 4.31 10.11
C ILE A 135 1.09 2.91 10.34
N THR A 136 1.34 2.34 11.50
CA THR A 136 0.92 0.98 11.88
C THR A 136 0.26 1.00 13.24
N GLY A 137 -0.39 -0.12 13.63
CA GLY A 137 -1.01 -0.25 14.93
C GLY A 137 -2.01 0.86 15.20
N GLU A 138 -1.94 1.43 16.38
CA GLU A 138 -2.83 2.51 16.82
C GLU A 138 -2.63 3.80 16.02
N ASP A 139 -1.41 4.06 15.55
CA ASP A 139 -1.11 5.25 14.75
C ASP A 139 -1.91 5.28 13.44
N LEU A 140 -2.16 4.10 12.83
CA LEU A 140 -2.99 4.01 11.64
C LEU A 140 -4.42 4.47 11.93
N HIS A 141 -5.03 3.94 13.01
CA HIS A 141 -6.39 4.30 13.39
C HIS A 141 -6.51 5.77 13.76
N GLN A 142 -5.52 6.28 14.49
CA GLN A 142 -5.49 7.68 14.93
C GLN A 142 -5.44 8.63 13.72
N LYS A 143 -4.60 8.31 12.73
CA LYS A 143 -4.47 9.15 11.54
C LYS A 143 -5.74 9.12 10.69
N LEU A 144 -6.33 7.95 10.49
CA LEU A 144 -7.58 7.84 9.74
C LEU A 144 -8.71 8.61 10.41
N LYS A 145 -8.80 8.53 11.73
CA LYS A 145 -9.80 9.29 12.50
C LYS A 145 -9.60 10.79 12.35
N GLU A 146 -8.34 11.24 12.31
CA GLU A 146 -7.99 12.66 12.15
C GLU A 146 -8.40 13.20 10.79
N VAL A 147 -8.16 12.45 9.70
CA VAL A 147 -8.32 12.97 8.34
C VAL A 147 -9.64 12.59 7.68
N ILE A 148 -10.26 11.48 8.05
CA ILE A 148 -11.51 11.00 7.47
C ILE A 148 -12.66 11.28 8.43
N LYS A 149 -13.57 12.17 8.03
CA LYS A 149 -14.69 12.60 8.88
C LYS A 149 -16.07 12.26 8.31
#